data_85501c0ec58047f03f25b6bd863ca7e1
#
_entry.id   85501c0ec58047f03f25b6bd863ca7e1
#
_cell.length_a   1.000
_cell.length_b   1.000
_cell.length_c   1.000
_cell.angle_alpha   90.00
_cell.angle_beta   90.00
_cell.angle_gamma   90.00
#
_symmetry.space_group_name_H-M   'P 1'
#
loop_
_entity.id
_entity.type
_entity.pdbx_description
1 polymer ?
#
loop_
_entity_poly.entity_id
_entity_poly.type
_entity_poly.pdbx_seq_one_letter_code
_entity_poly.pdbx_strand_id
1 'polypeptide(L)'
;MKILVTGATGKVGSRLAKRLAQRGDHVRALVRDRTRAGDLEERGIELVDGDLLDPASLAAAVKSVNAVVHCAAFFRGATAEQAHAVNDLGTQHLARAARDASVKRFVFTSTGLVYGDTGGRPAREDDPCAPVDGYPLSKLAAERFLLAMDGLDVRVLRLPFVYGDGDPHIAEAIPMMRGFPPAQRMSIAHHVDVAQAVARLLDAASPTHRIYNVVDDDSPDLASVFASVGAAPPDGSNAERAKAFDSILDGTRIREDLGFKPTFPRLADAVAAGTV
;
A
#
# COMPACT_ATOMS: atom_id res chain seq x y z
N MET A 1 20.46 2.01 3.25
CA MET A 1 20.66 1.00 2.18
C MET A 1 20.28 1.60 0.83
N LYS A 2 20.59 0.94 -0.33
CA LYS A 2 20.07 1.40 -1.62
C LYS A 2 18.75 0.69 -1.93
N ILE A 3 17.68 1.47 -2.14
CA ILE A 3 16.31 0.97 -2.26
C ILE A 3 15.70 1.44 -3.58
N LEU A 4 15.19 0.51 -4.39
CA LEU A 4 14.32 0.84 -5.51
C LEU A 4 12.88 0.98 -5.02
N VAL A 5 12.26 2.14 -5.27
CA VAL A 5 10.84 2.37 -5.03
C VAL A 5 10.12 2.46 -6.37
N THR A 6 9.12 1.63 -6.59
CA THR A 6 8.23 1.75 -7.74
C THR A 6 6.91 2.42 -7.33
N GLY A 7 6.22 3.06 -8.26
CA GLY A 7 5.03 3.84 -7.93
C GLY A 7 5.35 5.13 -7.16
N ALA A 8 6.60 5.60 -7.23
CA ALA A 8 7.07 6.79 -6.53
C ALA A 8 6.41 8.11 -6.99
N THR A 9 5.66 8.10 -8.07
CA THR A 9 4.82 9.23 -8.53
C THR A 9 3.36 9.13 -8.06
N GLY A 10 3.01 8.07 -7.33
CA GLY A 10 1.68 7.84 -6.76
C GLY A 10 1.57 8.33 -5.32
N LYS A 11 0.34 8.31 -4.77
CA LYS A 11 0.02 8.82 -3.43
C LYS A 11 0.86 8.19 -2.31
N VAL A 12 0.91 6.87 -2.26
CA VAL A 12 1.68 6.12 -1.24
C VAL A 12 3.17 6.17 -1.56
N GLY A 13 3.55 5.81 -2.78
CA GLY A 13 4.97 5.65 -3.14
C GLY A 13 5.78 6.95 -3.07
N SER A 14 5.20 8.12 -3.41
CA SER A 14 5.91 9.40 -3.33
C SER A 14 6.25 9.80 -1.89
N ARG A 15 5.28 9.67 -0.98
CA ARG A 15 5.48 9.96 0.44
C ARG A 15 6.46 8.98 1.08
N LEU A 16 6.33 7.70 0.72
CA LEU A 16 7.23 6.66 1.19
C LEU A 16 8.68 6.89 0.71
N ALA A 17 8.88 7.18 -0.59
CA ALA A 17 10.22 7.45 -1.14
C ALA A 17 10.89 8.62 -0.41
N LYS A 18 10.16 9.72 -0.17
CA LYS A 18 10.65 10.88 0.57
C LYS A 18 11.05 10.52 2.02
N ARG A 19 10.24 9.71 2.72
CA ARG A 19 10.52 9.30 4.10
C ARG A 19 11.71 8.33 4.19
N LEU A 20 11.87 7.45 3.23
CA LEU A 20 13.04 6.58 3.16
C LEU A 20 14.32 7.40 2.90
N ALA A 21 14.28 8.41 2.01
CA ALA A 21 15.40 9.32 1.81
C ALA A 21 15.73 10.13 3.08
N GLN A 22 14.72 10.65 3.77
CA GLN A 22 14.89 11.33 5.06
C GLN A 22 15.46 10.43 6.16
N ARG A 23 15.20 9.13 6.11
CA ARG A 23 15.82 8.13 6.99
C ARG A 23 17.31 7.91 6.71
N GLY A 24 17.83 8.44 5.61
CA GLY A 24 19.22 8.28 5.19
C GLY A 24 19.45 7.12 4.20
N ASP A 25 18.38 6.58 3.62
CA ASP A 25 18.50 5.59 2.56
C ASP A 25 18.81 6.23 1.21
N HIS A 26 19.59 5.54 0.39
CA HIS A 26 19.76 5.86 -1.01
C HIS A 26 18.55 5.37 -1.80
N VAL A 27 17.62 6.27 -2.09
CA VAL A 27 16.38 5.93 -2.80
C VAL A 27 16.56 6.13 -4.30
N ARG A 28 16.21 5.10 -5.07
CA ARG A 28 16.01 5.14 -6.51
C ARG A 28 14.53 4.98 -6.81
N ALA A 29 13.95 5.86 -7.60
CA ALA A 29 12.54 5.83 -8.00
C ALA A 29 12.41 5.38 -9.45
N LEU A 30 11.68 4.26 -9.70
CA LEU A 30 11.29 3.87 -11.06
C LEU A 30 10.16 4.77 -11.53
N VAL A 31 10.37 5.48 -12.62
CA VAL A 31 9.40 6.40 -13.21
C VAL A 31 9.20 6.12 -14.70
N ARG A 32 7.95 6.17 -15.14
CA ARG A 32 7.59 6.08 -16.57
C ARG A 32 7.63 7.45 -17.25
N ASP A 33 7.39 8.48 -16.47
CA ASP A 33 7.30 9.88 -16.91
C ASP A 33 7.92 10.76 -15.83
N ARG A 34 9.08 11.35 -16.13
CA ARG A 34 9.81 12.24 -15.20
C ARG A 34 9.04 13.50 -14.86
N THR A 35 8.15 13.97 -15.76
CA THR A 35 7.35 15.18 -15.49
C THR A 35 6.41 15.01 -14.28
N ARG A 36 6.11 13.76 -13.92
CA ARG A 36 5.27 13.40 -12.77
C ARG A 36 6.07 13.16 -11.49
N ALA A 37 7.39 13.25 -11.54
CA ALA A 37 8.24 12.98 -10.38
C ALA A 37 8.17 14.10 -9.31
N GLY A 38 7.70 15.30 -9.69
CA GLY A 38 7.60 16.43 -8.76
C GLY A 38 8.96 16.78 -8.16
N ASP A 39 9.03 16.90 -6.84
CA ASP A 39 10.22 17.29 -6.09
C ASP A 39 11.14 16.13 -5.67
N LEU A 40 11.01 14.95 -6.25
CA LEU A 40 11.81 13.77 -5.83
C LEU A 40 13.31 13.98 -6.06
N GLU A 41 13.72 14.52 -7.23
CA GLU A 41 15.15 14.79 -7.51
C GLU A 41 15.72 15.86 -6.57
N GLU A 42 14.96 16.92 -6.28
CA GLU A 42 15.37 17.98 -5.35
C GLU A 42 15.61 17.45 -3.93
N ARG A 43 14.96 16.33 -3.58
CA ARG A 43 15.14 15.62 -2.31
C ARG A 43 16.24 14.55 -2.35
N GLY A 44 17.06 14.54 -3.41
CA GLY A 44 18.18 13.60 -3.55
C GLY A 44 17.76 12.17 -3.92
N ILE A 45 16.54 11.98 -4.47
CA ILE A 45 16.06 10.68 -4.94
C ILE A 45 16.49 10.50 -6.40
N GLU A 46 17.23 9.41 -6.66
CA GLU A 46 17.68 9.05 -8.01
C GLU A 46 16.50 8.61 -8.87
N LEU A 47 16.23 9.28 -10.00
CA LEU A 47 15.21 8.82 -10.94
C LEU A 47 15.82 7.86 -11.96
N VAL A 48 15.15 6.73 -12.19
CA VAL A 48 15.46 5.80 -13.27
C VAL A 48 14.21 5.59 -14.14
N ASP A 49 14.39 5.73 -15.46
CA ASP A 49 13.32 5.51 -16.41
C ASP A 49 13.06 4.02 -16.56
N GLY A 50 11.78 3.63 -16.60
CA GLY A 50 11.38 2.25 -16.85
C GLY A 50 9.89 2.00 -16.65
N ASP A 51 9.46 0.87 -17.17
CA ASP A 51 8.07 0.39 -17.09
C ASP A 51 8.05 -1.04 -16.56
N LEU A 52 7.07 -1.36 -15.72
CA LEU A 52 6.85 -2.73 -15.20
C LEU A 52 6.59 -3.74 -16.34
N LEU A 53 6.11 -3.27 -17.48
CA LEU A 53 5.86 -4.09 -18.67
C LEU A 53 7.08 -4.19 -19.59
N ASP A 54 8.18 -3.53 -19.28
CA ASP A 54 9.46 -3.64 -20.02
C ASP A 54 10.55 -4.29 -19.14
N PRO A 55 10.76 -5.62 -19.24
CA PRO A 55 11.76 -6.33 -18.46
C PRO A 55 13.19 -5.80 -18.60
N ALA A 56 13.56 -5.24 -19.78
CA ALA A 56 14.90 -4.70 -20.00
C ALA A 56 15.16 -3.46 -19.13
N SER A 57 14.18 -2.55 -19.02
CA SER A 57 14.27 -1.38 -18.16
C SER A 57 14.34 -1.76 -16.67
N LEU A 58 13.65 -2.84 -16.27
CA LEU A 58 13.67 -3.31 -14.88
C LEU A 58 15.03 -3.88 -14.48
N ALA A 59 15.72 -4.60 -15.38
CA ALA A 59 17.07 -5.10 -15.12
C ALA A 59 18.07 -3.96 -14.82
N ALA A 60 17.94 -2.84 -15.52
CA ALA A 60 18.73 -1.63 -15.23
C ALA A 60 18.33 -1.00 -13.89
N ALA A 61 17.04 -0.91 -13.60
CA ALA A 61 16.52 -0.29 -12.39
C ALA A 61 16.95 -1.01 -11.11
N VAL A 62 16.98 -2.34 -11.09
CA VAL A 62 17.36 -3.14 -9.91
C VAL A 62 18.86 -3.29 -9.71
N LYS A 63 19.70 -2.81 -10.65
CA LYS A 63 21.16 -2.95 -10.57
C LYS A 63 21.72 -2.28 -9.31
N SER A 64 22.45 -3.06 -8.52
CA SER A 64 23.12 -2.61 -7.28
C SER A 64 22.18 -2.06 -6.21
N VAL A 65 20.89 -2.44 -6.18
CA VAL A 65 20.01 -2.12 -5.07
C VAL A 65 20.00 -3.26 -4.04
N ASN A 66 19.78 -2.91 -2.77
CA ASN A 66 19.71 -3.87 -1.68
C ASN A 66 18.29 -4.40 -1.48
N ALA A 67 17.30 -3.54 -1.72
CA ALA A 67 15.89 -3.87 -1.54
C ALA A 67 15.01 -3.19 -2.59
N VAL A 68 13.85 -3.79 -2.86
CA VAL A 68 12.77 -3.21 -3.65
C VAL A 68 11.60 -2.94 -2.73
N VAL A 69 10.99 -1.76 -2.84
CA VAL A 69 9.68 -1.43 -2.27
C VAL A 69 8.73 -1.17 -3.43
N HIS A 70 7.81 -2.11 -3.64
CA HIS A 70 6.93 -2.12 -4.79
C HIS A 70 5.55 -1.59 -4.44
N CYS A 71 5.32 -0.30 -4.74
CA CYS A 71 4.05 0.40 -4.54
C CYS A 71 3.29 0.70 -5.83
N ALA A 72 3.89 0.42 -7.00
CA ALA A 72 3.22 0.66 -8.27
C ALA A 72 2.00 -0.24 -8.41
N ALA A 73 0.88 0.36 -8.77
CA ALA A 73 -0.35 -0.34 -9.11
C ALA A 73 -1.21 0.49 -10.03
N PHE A 74 -2.02 -0.17 -10.86
CA PHE A 74 -3.12 0.44 -11.57
C PHE A 74 -4.39 0.13 -10.79
N PHE A 75 -4.98 1.16 -10.16
CA PHE A 75 -6.09 1.00 -9.23
C PHE A 75 -7.41 1.48 -9.83
N ARG A 76 -7.62 2.80 -9.92
CA ARG A 76 -8.89 3.37 -10.40
C ARG A 76 -8.87 3.57 -11.92
N GLY A 77 -10.00 3.27 -12.59
CA GLY A 77 -10.15 3.44 -14.03
C GLY A 77 -9.46 2.38 -14.90
N ALA A 78 -8.87 1.34 -14.30
CA ALA A 78 -8.31 0.21 -15.02
C ALA A 78 -9.39 -0.79 -15.41
N THR A 79 -9.28 -1.37 -16.62
CA THR A 79 -10.00 -2.62 -16.91
C THR A 79 -9.35 -3.78 -16.14
N ALA A 80 -10.05 -4.92 -16.05
CA ALA A 80 -9.49 -6.10 -15.39
C ALA A 80 -8.18 -6.56 -16.07
N GLU A 81 -8.11 -6.49 -17.40
CA GLU A 81 -6.92 -6.84 -18.20
C GLU A 81 -5.76 -5.89 -17.92
N GLN A 82 -6.03 -4.57 -17.82
CA GLN A 82 -5.00 -3.57 -17.48
C GLN A 82 -4.50 -3.75 -16.05
N ALA A 83 -5.40 -4.01 -15.11
CA ALA A 83 -5.04 -4.30 -13.73
C ALA A 83 -4.18 -5.57 -13.63
N HIS A 84 -4.57 -6.64 -14.32
CA HIS A 84 -3.77 -7.87 -14.39
C HIS A 84 -2.40 -7.64 -15.02
N ALA A 85 -2.33 -6.96 -16.16
CA ALA A 85 -1.06 -6.70 -16.84
C ALA A 85 -0.07 -5.94 -15.94
N VAL A 86 -0.50 -4.84 -15.30
CA VAL A 86 0.39 -3.99 -14.51
C VAL A 86 0.62 -4.58 -13.11
N ASN A 87 -0.45 -4.98 -12.40
CA ASN A 87 -0.34 -5.34 -11.00
C ASN A 87 0.15 -6.77 -10.78
N ASP A 88 -0.13 -7.69 -11.71
CA ASP A 88 0.32 -9.08 -11.63
C ASP A 88 1.54 -9.32 -12.52
N LEU A 89 1.42 -9.25 -13.85
CA LEU A 89 2.55 -9.55 -14.74
C LEU A 89 3.71 -8.58 -14.56
N GLY A 90 3.45 -7.28 -14.39
CA GLY A 90 4.47 -6.27 -14.09
C GLY A 90 5.20 -6.54 -12.77
N THR A 91 4.47 -6.98 -11.73
CA THR A 91 5.08 -7.42 -10.46
C THR A 91 5.97 -8.65 -10.66
N GLN A 92 5.52 -9.62 -11.47
CA GLN A 92 6.32 -10.81 -11.78
C GLN A 92 7.62 -10.45 -12.50
N HIS A 93 7.56 -9.53 -13.49
CA HIS A 93 8.77 -9.06 -14.19
C HIS A 93 9.75 -8.40 -13.22
N LEU A 94 9.29 -7.49 -12.36
CA LEU A 94 10.12 -6.83 -11.38
C LEU A 94 10.73 -7.81 -10.38
N ALA A 95 9.97 -8.78 -9.90
CA ALA A 95 10.45 -9.77 -8.94
C ALA A 95 11.52 -10.68 -9.55
N ARG A 96 11.34 -11.12 -10.81
CA ARG A 96 12.38 -11.88 -11.54
C ARG A 96 13.65 -11.05 -11.71
N ALA A 97 13.54 -9.80 -12.15
CA ALA A 97 14.68 -8.91 -12.27
C ALA A 97 15.41 -8.69 -10.93
N ALA A 98 14.65 -8.49 -9.84
CA ALA A 98 15.22 -8.34 -8.50
C ALA A 98 15.97 -9.61 -8.03
N ARG A 99 15.38 -10.80 -8.21
CA ARG A 99 16.02 -12.07 -7.90
C ARG A 99 17.31 -12.27 -8.70
N ASP A 100 17.26 -12.04 -10.00
CA ASP A 100 18.39 -12.25 -10.90
C ASP A 100 19.54 -11.26 -10.63
N ALA A 101 19.22 -10.07 -10.10
CA ALA A 101 20.17 -9.08 -9.60
C ALA A 101 20.62 -9.33 -8.13
N SER A 102 20.20 -10.44 -7.52
CA SER A 102 20.51 -10.81 -6.13
C SER A 102 20.07 -9.73 -5.11
N VAL A 103 18.95 -9.06 -5.37
CA VAL A 103 18.32 -8.16 -4.40
C VAL A 103 17.94 -8.97 -3.16
N LYS A 104 18.31 -8.46 -1.99
CA LYS A 104 18.13 -9.21 -0.73
C LYS A 104 16.68 -9.22 -0.24
N ARG A 105 15.88 -8.17 -0.54
CA ARG A 105 14.55 -8.00 0.03
C ARG A 105 13.58 -7.36 -0.94
N PHE A 106 12.36 -7.85 -0.94
CA PHE A 106 11.27 -7.34 -1.77
C PHE A 106 10.04 -7.08 -0.89
N VAL A 107 9.74 -5.82 -0.61
CA VAL A 107 8.53 -5.41 0.12
C VAL A 107 7.45 -5.06 -0.89
N PHE A 108 6.36 -5.79 -0.86
CA PHE A 108 5.22 -5.60 -1.75
C PHE A 108 4.03 -4.96 -1.00
N THR A 109 3.58 -3.80 -1.43
CA THR A 109 2.33 -3.22 -0.92
C THR A 109 1.14 -3.86 -1.64
N SER A 110 0.43 -4.70 -0.94
CA SER A 110 -0.85 -5.29 -1.33
C SER A 110 -2.01 -4.48 -0.74
N THR A 111 -3.18 -5.07 -0.64
CA THR A 111 -4.39 -4.41 -0.17
C THR A 111 -5.20 -5.31 0.75
N GLY A 112 -5.86 -4.74 1.76
CA GLY A 112 -6.84 -5.45 2.59
C GLY A 112 -8.06 -5.94 1.82
N LEU A 113 -8.35 -5.36 0.64
CA LEU A 113 -9.47 -5.79 -0.20
C LEU A 113 -9.33 -7.22 -0.71
N VAL A 114 -8.15 -7.85 -0.59
CA VAL A 114 -7.96 -9.27 -0.94
C VAL A 114 -8.80 -10.22 -0.09
N TYR A 115 -9.19 -9.79 1.11
CA TYR A 115 -10.03 -10.62 1.99
C TYR A 115 -11.48 -10.72 1.52
N GLY A 116 -11.99 -9.70 0.81
CA GLY A 116 -13.41 -9.61 0.48
C GLY A 116 -14.28 -9.34 1.69
N ASP A 117 -15.52 -9.86 1.70
CA ASP A 117 -16.45 -9.70 2.81
C ASP A 117 -16.09 -10.63 3.98
N THR A 118 -15.69 -10.04 5.10
CA THR A 118 -15.37 -10.78 6.34
C THR A 118 -16.53 -10.81 7.34
N GLY A 119 -17.70 -10.36 6.95
CA GLY A 119 -18.89 -10.26 7.82
C GLY A 119 -18.75 -9.20 8.92
N GLY A 120 -17.90 -8.17 8.73
CA GLY A 120 -17.60 -7.14 9.74
C GLY A 120 -16.62 -7.57 10.82
N ARG A 121 -16.08 -8.78 10.74
CA ARG A 121 -15.01 -9.27 11.62
C ARG A 121 -13.65 -8.75 11.13
N PRO A 122 -12.72 -8.38 12.03
CA PRO A 122 -11.35 -8.07 11.63
C PRO A 122 -10.68 -9.25 10.92
N ALA A 123 -10.17 -9.01 9.71
CA ALA A 123 -9.47 -10.00 8.91
C ALA A 123 -8.03 -10.17 9.40
N ARG A 124 -7.60 -11.41 9.58
CA ARG A 124 -6.23 -11.78 9.91
C ARG A 124 -5.50 -12.27 8.67
N GLU A 125 -4.18 -12.22 8.70
CA GLU A 125 -3.35 -12.56 7.54
C GLU A 125 -3.50 -14.03 7.07
N ASP A 126 -3.92 -14.91 7.95
CA ASP A 126 -4.17 -16.33 7.66
C ASP A 126 -5.62 -16.62 7.21
N ASP A 127 -6.47 -15.60 7.21
CA ASP A 127 -7.85 -15.77 6.73
C ASP A 127 -7.88 -16.01 5.21
N PRO A 128 -8.87 -16.77 4.73
CA PRO A 128 -9.07 -16.98 3.31
C PRO A 128 -9.25 -15.65 2.57
N CYS A 129 -8.59 -15.51 1.42
CA CYS A 129 -8.76 -14.38 0.53
C CYS A 129 -9.84 -14.69 -0.51
N ALA A 130 -10.86 -13.83 -0.59
CA ALA A 130 -12.00 -13.93 -1.51
C ALA A 130 -12.31 -12.57 -2.18
N PRO A 131 -11.35 -11.99 -2.94
CA PRO A 131 -11.53 -10.70 -3.60
C PRO A 131 -12.63 -10.75 -4.65
N VAL A 132 -13.37 -9.65 -4.82
CA VAL A 132 -14.58 -9.60 -5.66
C VAL A 132 -14.43 -8.80 -6.96
N ASP A 133 -13.34 -8.05 -7.13
CA ASP A 133 -13.13 -7.24 -8.35
C ASP A 133 -11.70 -7.33 -8.91
N GLY A 134 -11.46 -6.69 -10.06
CA GLY A 134 -10.21 -6.83 -10.84
C GLY A 134 -8.97 -6.36 -10.10
N TYR A 135 -9.04 -5.28 -9.30
CA TYR A 135 -7.87 -4.76 -8.59
C TYR A 135 -7.38 -5.71 -7.48
N PRO A 136 -8.17 -6.08 -6.47
CA PRO A 136 -7.69 -6.99 -5.44
C PRO A 136 -7.43 -8.41 -5.99
N LEU A 137 -8.11 -8.85 -7.05
CA LEU A 137 -7.78 -10.10 -7.74
C LEU A 137 -6.35 -10.06 -8.30
N SER A 138 -5.98 -8.99 -9.01
CA SER A 138 -4.63 -8.83 -9.56
C SER A 138 -3.56 -8.71 -8.47
N LYS A 139 -3.87 -8.04 -7.35
CA LYS A 139 -2.95 -7.95 -6.20
C LYS A 139 -2.75 -9.30 -5.53
N LEU A 140 -3.81 -10.09 -5.35
CA LEU A 140 -3.72 -11.44 -4.78
C LEU A 140 -2.96 -12.41 -5.71
N ALA A 141 -3.12 -12.31 -7.02
CA ALA A 141 -2.34 -13.10 -7.98
C ALA A 141 -0.84 -12.79 -7.83
N ALA A 142 -0.48 -11.51 -7.75
CA ALA A 142 0.90 -11.08 -7.49
C ALA A 142 1.44 -11.58 -6.13
N GLU A 143 0.65 -11.50 -5.04
CA GLU A 143 1.04 -12.06 -3.74
C GLU A 143 1.41 -13.54 -3.85
N ARG A 144 0.53 -14.33 -4.47
CA ARG A 144 0.73 -15.78 -4.63
C ARG A 144 2.00 -16.10 -5.42
N PHE A 145 2.23 -15.39 -6.51
CA PHE A 145 3.45 -15.54 -7.29
C PHE A 145 4.70 -15.20 -6.47
N LEU A 146 4.70 -14.05 -5.80
CA LEU A 146 5.82 -13.57 -4.99
C LEU A 146 6.14 -14.52 -3.83
N LEU A 147 5.12 -15.00 -3.13
CA LEU A 147 5.28 -15.91 -1.98
C LEU A 147 5.76 -17.30 -2.38
N ALA A 148 5.48 -17.72 -3.62
CA ALA A 148 5.97 -19.00 -4.18
C ALA A 148 7.38 -18.88 -4.79
N MET A 149 7.94 -17.67 -4.90
CA MET A 149 9.25 -17.47 -5.53
C MET A 149 10.38 -17.80 -4.56
N ASP A 150 11.29 -18.65 -4.97
CA ASP A 150 12.53 -18.94 -4.27
C ASP A 150 13.62 -17.93 -4.61
N GLY A 151 14.59 -17.77 -3.69
CA GLY A 151 15.77 -16.93 -3.87
C GLY A 151 15.53 -15.43 -3.69
N LEU A 152 14.36 -15.03 -3.19
CA LEU A 152 14.03 -13.63 -2.88
C LEU A 152 13.28 -13.56 -1.54
N ASP A 153 13.77 -12.75 -0.59
CA ASP A 153 13.07 -12.48 0.68
C ASP A 153 11.89 -11.53 0.42
N VAL A 154 10.73 -12.10 0.14
CA VAL A 154 9.49 -11.38 -0.13
C VAL A 154 8.72 -11.14 1.16
N ARG A 155 8.26 -9.91 1.34
CA ARG A 155 7.40 -9.47 2.44
C ARG A 155 6.22 -8.68 1.90
N VAL A 156 5.03 -9.08 2.30
CA VAL A 156 3.76 -8.51 1.82
C VAL A 156 3.16 -7.64 2.91
N LEU A 157 2.77 -6.43 2.53
CA LEU A 157 2.09 -5.47 3.38
C LEU A 157 0.70 -5.22 2.84
N ARG A 158 -0.35 -5.75 3.46
CA ARG A 158 -1.74 -5.51 3.10
C ARG A 158 -2.19 -4.19 3.70
N LEU A 159 -2.39 -3.20 2.84
CA LEU A 159 -2.76 -1.85 3.24
C LEU A 159 -4.28 -1.69 3.25
N PRO A 160 -4.83 -0.96 4.23
CA PRO A 160 -6.22 -0.52 4.24
C PRO A 160 -6.38 0.71 3.34
N PHE A 161 -7.37 1.54 3.63
CA PHE A 161 -7.47 2.87 3.05
C PHE A 161 -6.39 3.79 3.64
N VAL A 162 -5.43 4.21 2.81
CA VAL A 162 -4.31 5.06 3.25
C VAL A 162 -4.70 6.53 3.15
N TYR A 163 -4.37 7.33 4.19
CA TYR A 163 -4.77 8.72 4.31
C TYR A 163 -3.70 9.62 4.95
N GLY A 164 -3.99 10.91 5.02
CA GLY A 164 -3.19 11.91 5.73
C GLY A 164 -1.98 12.44 4.97
N ASP A 165 -1.15 13.23 5.63
CA ASP A 165 0.10 13.78 5.07
C ASP A 165 -0.15 14.61 3.79
N GLY A 166 -1.26 15.39 3.77
CA GLY A 166 -1.68 16.21 2.64
C GLY A 166 -2.18 15.41 1.43
N ASP A 167 -2.57 14.15 1.61
CA ASP A 167 -3.20 13.35 0.56
C ASP A 167 -4.71 13.66 0.49
N PRO A 168 -5.24 14.15 -0.63
CA PRO A 168 -6.67 14.41 -0.76
C PRO A 168 -7.53 13.13 -0.87
N HIS A 169 -7.00 11.96 -0.58
CA HIS A 169 -7.63 10.67 -0.85
C HIS A 169 -8.99 10.50 -0.18
N ILE A 170 -9.15 10.97 1.08
CA ILE A 170 -10.46 10.95 1.74
C ILE A 170 -11.46 11.80 0.94
N ALA A 171 -11.12 13.06 0.64
CA ALA A 171 -12.00 13.96 -0.09
C ALA A 171 -12.38 13.41 -1.49
N GLU A 172 -11.40 12.84 -2.21
CA GLU A 172 -11.62 12.20 -3.51
C GLU A 172 -12.51 10.95 -3.45
N ALA A 173 -12.54 10.25 -2.32
CA ALA A 173 -13.34 9.04 -2.15
C ALA A 173 -14.80 9.33 -1.73
N ILE A 174 -15.09 10.52 -1.20
CA ILE A 174 -16.45 10.92 -0.75
C ILE A 174 -17.53 10.65 -1.78
N PRO A 175 -17.40 11.05 -3.08
CA PRO A 175 -18.46 10.82 -4.05
C PRO A 175 -18.82 9.33 -4.21
N MET A 176 -17.84 8.43 -4.15
CA MET A 176 -18.05 6.99 -4.23
C MET A 176 -18.73 6.44 -2.98
N MET A 177 -18.38 6.97 -1.80
CA MET A 177 -18.89 6.47 -0.52
C MET A 177 -20.17 7.16 -0.06
N ARG A 178 -20.69 8.15 -0.81
CA ARG A 178 -21.84 8.96 -0.43
C ARG A 178 -23.09 8.14 -0.11
N GLY A 179 -23.34 7.09 -0.88
CA GLY A 179 -24.50 6.21 -0.71
C GLY A 179 -24.31 5.05 0.28
N PHE A 180 -23.17 4.99 0.99
CA PHE A 180 -22.93 3.92 1.98
C PHE A 180 -23.55 4.25 3.33
N PRO A 181 -23.83 3.24 4.19
CA PRO A 181 -24.31 3.51 5.54
C PRO A 181 -23.33 4.37 6.34
N PRO A 182 -23.78 5.44 7.02
CA PRO A 182 -22.90 6.27 7.87
C PRO A 182 -22.15 5.49 8.95
N ALA A 183 -22.78 4.45 9.50
CA ALA A 183 -22.20 3.59 10.53
C ALA A 183 -21.28 2.48 9.97
N GLN A 184 -21.13 2.37 8.65
CA GLN A 184 -20.18 1.42 8.09
C GLN A 184 -18.75 1.79 8.49
N ARG A 185 -18.03 0.83 9.06
CA ARG A 185 -16.66 1.03 9.49
C ARG A 185 -15.68 0.73 8.34
N MET A 186 -14.53 1.36 8.38
CA MET A 186 -13.43 1.06 7.46
C MET A 186 -12.09 1.08 8.19
N SER A 187 -11.20 0.18 7.81
CA SER A 187 -9.81 0.24 8.24
C SER A 187 -9.06 1.32 7.49
N ILE A 188 -8.25 2.06 8.21
CA ILE A 188 -7.41 3.13 7.68
C ILE A 188 -5.98 3.00 8.20
N ALA A 189 -5.02 3.62 7.52
CA ALA A 189 -3.65 3.80 8.02
C ALA A 189 -3.08 5.13 7.52
N HIS A 190 -2.46 5.88 8.42
CA HIS A 190 -1.80 7.12 8.03
C HIS A 190 -0.52 6.85 7.21
N HIS A 191 -0.19 7.71 6.23
CA HIS A 191 1.03 7.55 5.40
C HIS A 191 2.32 7.43 6.23
N VAL A 192 2.43 8.13 7.36
CA VAL A 192 3.56 8.02 8.29
C VAL A 192 3.71 6.59 8.80
N ASP A 193 2.59 5.95 9.13
CA ASP A 193 2.55 4.63 9.73
C ASP A 193 2.79 3.54 8.68
N VAL A 194 2.30 3.73 7.45
CA VAL A 194 2.70 2.89 6.31
C VAL A 194 4.22 2.94 6.10
N ALA A 195 4.83 4.13 6.16
CA ALA A 195 6.27 4.27 6.02
C ALA A 195 7.05 3.62 7.19
N GLN A 196 6.53 3.74 8.42
CA GLN A 196 7.09 3.03 9.58
C GLN A 196 7.05 1.52 9.37
N ALA A 197 5.91 0.97 8.93
CA ALA A 197 5.76 -0.45 8.68
C ALA A 197 6.75 -0.97 7.62
N VAL A 198 6.91 -0.23 6.51
CA VAL A 198 7.89 -0.55 5.46
C VAL A 198 9.32 -0.51 6.02
N ALA A 199 9.67 0.51 6.80
CA ALA A 199 10.99 0.62 7.40
C ALA A 199 11.30 -0.58 8.32
N ARG A 200 10.34 -1.00 9.17
CA ARG A 200 10.49 -2.18 10.01
C ARG A 200 10.67 -3.46 9.21
N LEU A 201 9.95 -3.63 8.12
CA LEU A 201 10.14 -4.77 7.21
C LEU A 201 11.51 -4.72 6.51
N LEU A 202 12.00 -3.56 6.15
CA LEU A 202 13.33 -3.41 5.56
C LEU A 202 14.43 -3.78 6.56
N ASP A 203 14.28 -3.43 7.82
CA ASP A 203 15.30 -3.60 8.87
C ASP A 203 15.26 -4.97 9.56
N ALA A 204 14.09 -5.62 9.62
CA ALA A 204 13.95 -6.92 10.29
C ALA A 204 14.81 -7.99 9.60
N ALA A 205 15.72 -8.62 10.33
CA ALA A 205 16.62 -9.63 9.77
C ALA A 205 15.87 -10.90 9.34
N SER A 206 15.01 -11.43 10.20
CA SER A 206 14.24 -12.66 9.97
C SER A 206 12.89 -12.57 10.68
N PRO A 207 11.90 -11.89 10.09
CA PRO A 207 10.57 -11.82 10.68
C PRO A 207 9.93 -13.21 10.68
N THR A 208 9.07 -13.46 11.67
CA THR A 208 8.39 -14.76 11.84
C THR A 208 7.44 -15.04 10.66
N HIS A 209 6.83 -14.00 10.12
CA HIS A 209 5.86 -14.11 9.03
C HIS A 209 6.29 -13.31 7.80
N ARG A 210 5.64 -13.56 6.68
CA ARG A 210 5.88 -12.88 5.41
C ARG A 210 4.76 -11.93 4.99
N ILE A 211 3.59 -12.03 5.63
CA ILE A 211 2.40 -11.22 5.33
C ILE A 211 1.99 -10.48 6.59
N TYR A 212 1.74 -9.18 6.45
CA TYR A 212 1.31 -8.29 7.54
C TYR A 212 0.21 -7.36 7.10
N ASN A 213 -0.82 -7.21 7.91
CA ASN A 213 -1.77 -6.12 7.82
C ASN A 213 -1.19 -4.88 8.49
N VAL A 214 -1.35 -3.72 7.87
CA VAL A 214 -1.03 -2.42 8.50
C VAL A 214 -2.33 -1.67 8.70
N VAL A 215 -2.60 -1.26 9.92
CA VAL A 215 -3.85 -0.57 10.26
C VAL A 215 -3.65 0.23 11.54
N ASP A 216 -4.37 1.35 11.65
CA ASP A 216 -4.51 2.11 12.89
C ASP A 216 -5.20 1.27 13.97
N ASP A 217 -5.21 1.74 15.23
CA ASP A 217 -5.85 1.02 16.34
C ASP A 217 -7.37 1.11 16.29
N ASP A 218 -7.91 2.08 15.55
CA ASP A 218 -9.34 2.29 15.36
C ASP A 218 -9.72 2.10 13.88
N SER A 219 -10.93 1.58 13.67
CA SER A 219 -11.57 1.55 12.35
C SER A 219 -12.79 2.48 12.43
N PRO A 220 -12.64 3.76 12.06
CA PRO A 220 -13.71 4.74 12.18
C PRO A 220 -14.90 4.38 11.30
N ASP A 221 -16.08 4.89 11.67
CA ASP A 221 -17.25 4.88 10.80
C ASP A 221 -17.13 5.95 9.69
N LEU A 222 -17.89 5.79 8.63
CA LEU A 222 -17.86 6.72 7.50
C LEU A 222 -18.34 8.12 7.88
N ALA A 223 -19.23 8.27 8.86
CA ALA A 223 -19.64 9.59 9.34
C ALA A 223 -18.43 10.36 9.90
N SER A 224 -17.59 9.69 10.70
CA SER A 224 -16.34 10.25 11.24
C SER A 224 -15.31 10.56 10.15
N VAL A 225 -15.18 9.67 9.16
CA VAL A 225 -14.27 9.88 8.01
C VAL A 225 -14.69 11.11 7.20
N PHE A 226 -15.99 11.28 6.92
CA PHE A 226 -16.50 12.45 6.21
C PHE A 226 -16.29 13.75 7.03
N ALA A 227 -16.58 13.70 8.32
CA ALA A 227 -16.38 14.85 9.22
C ALA A 227 -14.91 15.29 9.27
N SER A 228 -13.94 14.37 9.15
CA SER A 228 -12.50 14.68 9.20
C SER A 228 -12.04 15.65 8.10
N VAL A 229 -12.77 15.73 7.00
CA VAL A 229 -12.52 16.64 5.86
C VAL A 229 -13.63 17.71 5.70
N GLY A 230 -14.45 17.92 6.73
CA GLY A 230 -15.53 18.92 6.73
C GLY A 230 -16.72 18.59 5.83
N ALA A 231 -16.88 17.33 5.42
CA ALA A 231 -17.98 16.89 4.58
C ALA A 231 -19.19 16.44 5.41
N ALA A 232 -20.41 16.65 4.85
CA ALA A 232 -21.63 16.11 5.44
C ALA A 232 -21.58 14.56 5.41
N PRO A 233 -22.14 13.88 6.43
CA PRO A 233 -22.11 12.42 6.51
C PRO A 233 -22.75 11.76 5.28
N PRO A 234 -22.47 10.49 5.02
CA PRO A 234 -23.15 9.72 3.96
C PRO A 234 -24.66 9.69 4.19
N ASP A 235 -25.42 9.59 3.13
CA ASP A 235 -26.88 9.61 3.16
C ASP A 235 -27.54 8.22 3.04
N GLY A 236 -26.74 7.16 2.94
CA GLY A 236 -27.16 5.77 2.77
C GLY A 236 -27.63 5.08 4.06
N SER A 237 -28.36 5.77 4.95
CA SER A 237 -28.78 5.20 6.27
C SER A 237 -29.60 3.91 6.17
N ASN A 238 -30.32 3.70 5.04
CA ASN A 238 -31.10 2.49 4.75
C ASN A 238 -30.42 1.56 3.72
N ALA A 239 -29.18 1.89 3.29
CA ALA A 239 -28.47 1.07 2.33
C ALA A 239 -27.88 -0.18 2.99
N GLU A 240 -27.77 -1.26 2.20
CA GLU A 240 -26.96 -2.39 2.63
C GLU A 240 -25.48 -2.01 2.71
N ARG A 241 -24.78 -2.67 3.62
CA ARG A 241 -23.34 -2.52 3.77
C ARG A 241 -22.62 -2.79 2.45
N ALA A 242 -21.70 -1.90 2.06
CA ALA A 242 -20.88 -2.06 0.87
C ALA A 242 -19.80 -3.12 1.11
N LYS A 243 -20.15 -4.40 0.94
CA LYS A 243 -19.33 -5.58 1.28
C LYS A 243 -17.94 -5.58 0.69
N ALA A 244 -17.79 -5.07 -0.54
CA ALA A 244 -16.49 -4.97 -1.20
C ALA A 244 -15.50 -4.03 -0.48
N PHE A 245 -15.99 -3.10 0.34
CA PHE A 245 -15.19 -2.13 1.09
C PHE A 245 -15.27 -2.33 2.61
N ASP A 246 -15.79 -3.47 3.04
CA ASP A 246 -16.03 -3.77 4.45
C ASP A 246 -14.89 -4.59 5.09
N SER A 247 -13.69 -4.52 4.56
CA SER A 247 -12.54 -5.20 5.15
C SER A 247 -12.00 -4.41 6.34
N ILE A 248 -12.43 -4.80 7.53
CA ILE A 248 -11.77 -4.43 8.77
C ILE A 248 -10.55 -5.33 8.92
N LEU A 249 -9.38 -4.76 9.22
CA LEU A 249 -8.13 -5.50 9.36
C LEU A 249 -7.73 -5.66 10.82
N ASP A 250 -7.18 -6.83 11.15
CA ASP A 250 -6.48 -7.09 12.41
C ASP A 250 -4.99 -6.77 12.20
N GLY A 251 -4.46 -5.84 12.97
CA GLY A 251 -3.04 -5.45 12.93
C GLY A 251 -2.19 -6.05 14.05
N THR A 252 -2.66 -7.09 14.73
CA THR A 252 -1.95 -7.69 15.88
C THR A 252 -0.60 -8.25 15.47
N ARG A 253 -0.52 -8.96 14.36
CA ARG A 253 0.71 -9.63 13.90
C ARG A 253 1.88 -8.66 13.70
N ILE A 254 1.67 -7.54 13.01
CA ILE A 254 2.76 -6.57 12.77
C ILE A 254 3.23 -5.91 14.08
N ARG A 255 2.32 -5.74 15.05
CA ARG A 255 2.66 -5.18 16.37
C ARG A 255 3.53 -6.16 17.18
N GLU A 256 3.15 -7.42 17.22
CA GLU A 256 3.85 -8.46 17.97
C GLU A 256 5.21 -8.80 17.35
N ASP A 257 5.27 -9.07 16.03
CA ASP A 257 6.50 -9.50 15.36
C ASP A 257 7.51 -8.39 15.15
N LEU A 258 7.04 -7.18 14.82
CA LEU A 258 7.88 -6.08 14.37
C LEU A 258 7.87 -4.87 15.32
N GLY A 259 7.14 -4.94 16.42
CA GLY A 259 7.01 -3.85 17.38
C GLY A 259 6.39 -2.58 16.75
N PHE A 260 5.55 -2.75 15.71
CA PHE A 260 4.87 -1.63 15.07
C PHE A 260 3.95 -0.91 16.05
N LYS A 261 4.02 0.42 16.05
CA LYS A 261 3.13 1.27 16.88
C LYS A 261 2.72 2.46 16.00
N PRO A 262 1.43 2.62 15.69
CA PRO A 262 0.99 3.76 14.90
C PRO A 262 1.35 5.08 15.58
N THR A 263 1.83 6.03 14.79
CA THR A 263 2.02 7.43 15.22
C THR A 263 0.66 8.11 15.40
N PHE A 264 -0.28 7.76 14.53
CA PHE A 264 -1.67 8.18 14.60
C PHE A 264 -2.58 6.97 14.81
N PRO A 265 -2.73 6.51 16.07
CA PRO A 265 -3.51 5.31 16.37
C PRO A 265 -5.00 5.46 16.05
N ARG A 266 -5.52 6.68 15.94
CA ARG A 266 -6.91 6.98 15.61
C ARG A 266 -7.00 8.14 14.62
N LEU A 267 -8.04 8.15 13.79
CA LEU A 267 -8.34 9.26 12.88
C LEU A 267 -8.38 10.61 13.63
N ALA A 268 -8.99 10.63 14.81
CA ALA A 268 -9.09 11.84 15.63
C ALA A 268 -7.71 12.42 16.02
N ASP A 269 -6.71 11.58 16.23
CA ASP A 269 -5.34 12.02 16.56
C ASP A 269 -4.69 12.72 15.36
N ALA A 270 -4.89 12.20 14.14
CA ALA A 270 -4.42 12.83 12.91
C ALA A 270 -5.16 14.15 12.62
N VAL A 271 -6.48 14.21 12.87
CA VAL A 271 -7.28 15.44 12.75
C VAL A 271 -6.76 16.50 13.71
N ALA A 272 -6.54 16.15 14.97
CA ALA A 272 -6.01 17.07 15.99
C ALA A 272 -4.60 17.59 15.65
N ALA A 273 -3.80 16.78 14.95
CA ALA A 273 -2.47 17.16 14.46
C ALA A 273 -2.50 17.95 13.13
N GLY A 274 -3.68 18.13 12.49
CA GLY A 274 -3.81 18.81 11.20
C GLY A 274 -3.14 18.10 10.04
N THR A 275 -3.13 16.76 10.06
CA THR A 275 -2.41 15.96 9.06
C THR A 275 -3.34 15.13 8.16
N VAL A 276 -4.64 15.35 8.23
CA VAL A 276 -5.66 14.69 7.39
C VAL A 276 -5.80 15.35 6.03
#